data_4bb937ee0b29b59d42c479bc76fc1f38
#
_entry.id   4bb937ee0b29b59d42c479bc76fc1f38
#
_cell.length_a   1.000
_cell.length_b   1.000
_cell.length_c   1.000
_cell.angle_alpha   90.00
_cell.angle_beta   90.00
_cell.angle_gamma   90.00
#
_symmetry.space_group_name_H-M   'P 1'
#
loop_
_entity.id
_entity.type
_entity.pdbx_description
1 polymer ?
#
loop_
_entity_poly.entity_id
_entity_poly.type
_entity_poly.pdbx_seq_one_letter_code
_entity_poly.pdbx_strand_id
1 'polypeptide(L)'
;MQRRFPVLLTSVVFALAGCGGPTRSDSAQQTPPSGRVAEPTPAVHHAAGPAAHERTWPPVGERITHTEAEWRQLLTPAQYEILREDGTEPAGSGEYARHHEAGVYVCAGCGAPLFASRDKFESGTGWPSFTRAFEPGRVETKTDSTLGMVRNELECARCGGHLGHVFDDGPAPTGKRFCIDSLSLDFVPE
;
A
#
# COMPACT_ATOMS: atom_id res chain seq x y z
N MET A 1 -5.89 -33.91 46.09
CA MET A 1 -4.84 -34.85 45.65
C MET A 1 -3.84 -34.10 44.84
N GLN A 2 -2.76 -33.67 45.50
CA GLN A 2 -1.65 -32.94 44.89
C GLN A 2 -0.58 -33.94 44.50
N ARG A 3 -0.15 -33.96 43.26
CA ARG A 3 1.03 -34.73 42.84
C ARG A 3 2.18 -33.74 42.53
N ARG A 4 3.19 -33.79 43.39
CA ARG A 4 4.50 -33.09 43.25
C ARG A 4 5.40 -33.95 42.35
N PHE A 5 6.11 -33.38 41.39
CA PHE A 5 7.24 -33.98 40.67
C PHE A 5 8.54 -33.31 41.09
N PRO A 6 9.62 -34.09 41.26
CA PRO A 6 10.89 -33.58 41.78
C PRO A 6 11.78 -32.98 40.68
N VAL A 7 12.51 -31.95 41.08
CA VAL A 7 13.59 -31.29 40.34
C VAL A 7 14.85 -32.15 40.41
N LEU A 8 15.41 -32.52 39.28
CA LEU A 8 16.74 -33.12 39.18
C LEU A 8 17.77 -32.06 38.84
N LEU A 9 18.64 -31.77 39.78
CA LEU A 9 19.85 -30.97 39.62
C LEU A 9 20.96 -31.86 39.07
N THR A 10 21.54 -31.53 37.91
CA THR A 10 22.77 -32.16 37.43
C THR A 10 23.87 -31.12 37.34
N SER A 11 24.81 -31.20 38.24
CA SER A 11 26.07 -30.46 38.25
C SER A 11 27.01 -31.04 37.21
N VAL A 12 27.63 -30.20 36.37
CA VAL A 12 28.77 -30.58 35.52
C VAL A 12 29.99 -29.73 35.90
N VAL A 13 31.03 -30.45 36.17
CA VAL A 13 32.33 -30.04 36.69
C VAL A 13 33.17 -29.36 35.61
N PHE A 14 33.87 -28.29 36.03
CA PHE A 14 34.93 -27.61 35.30
C PHE A 14 36.20 -28.50 35.21
N ALA A 15 36.81 -28.55 34.04
CA ALA A 15 38.20 -28.95 33.87
C ALA A 15 38.97 -27.92 33.06
N LEU A 16 39.96 -27.29 33.70
CA LEU A 16 40.96 -26.42 33.08
C LEU A 16 42.12 -27.26 32.59
N ALA A 17 42.61 -27.07 31.39
CA ALA A 17 44.04 -27.11 31.05
C ALA A 17 44.25 -26.85 29.55
N GLY A 18 45.17 -25.93 29.21
CA GLY A 18 46.21 -26.17 28.25
C GLY A 18 46.58 -24.95 27.39
N CYS A 19 47.73 -24.32 27.71
CA CYS A 19 48.40 -23.31 26.91
C CYS A 19 48.84 -23.85 25.52
N GLY A 20 48.70 -23.04 24.47
CA GLY A 20 49.30 -23.28 23.14
C GLY A 20 49.27 -22.01 22.32
N GLY A 21 50.42 -21.50 21.94
CA GLY A 21 50.72 -20.20 21.39
C GLY A 21 50.27 -19.94 19.93
N PRO A 22 50.65 -18.78 19.35
CA PRO A 22 49.94 -18.11 18.29
C PRO A 22 50.35 -18.64 16.91
N THR A 23 49.39 -19.07 16.14
CA THR A 23 49.56 -19.23 14.66
C THR A 23 48.78 -18.11 13.99
N ARG A 24 49.50 -17.24 13.29
CA ARG A 24 48.93 -16.28 12.31
C ARG A 24 48.17 -17.07 11.27
N SER A 25 46.90 -16.82 11.18
CA SER A 25 46.09 -17.23 10.03
C SER A 25 45.65 -16.00 9.29
N ASP A 26 46.03 -15.89 8.03
CA ASP A 26 45.60 -14.92 7.05
C ASP A 26 44.05 -14.81 7.07
N SER A 27 43.56 -13.67 7.45
CA SER A 27 42.15 -13.32 7.26
C SER A 27 41.95 -12.92 5.79
N ALA A 28 41.65 -13.88 4.97
CA ALA A 28 41.03 -13.60 3.66
C ALA A 28 39.71 -12.89 3.91
N GLN A 29 39.68 -11.59 3.64
CA GLN A 29 38.45 -10.77 3.59
C GLN A 29 37.58 -11.32 2.48
N GLN A 30 36.58 -12.13 2.85
CA GLN A 30 35.49 -12.45 1.96
C GLN A 30 34.60 -11.20 1.86
N THR A 31 34.72 -10.50 0.73
CA THR A 31 33.73 -9.50 0.31
C THR A 31 32.37 -10.21 0.20
N PRO A 32 31.29 -9.69 0.83
CA PRO A 32 29.96 -10.24 0.60
C PRO A 32 29.58 -10.09 -0.87
N PRO A 33 28.84 -11.04 -1.46
CA PRO A 33 28.39 -10.92 -2.82
C PRO A 33 27.53 -9.66 -2.93
N SER A 34 27.89 -8.79 -3.87
CA SER A 34 27.14 -7.61 -4.25
C SER A 34 25.69 -8.02 -4.51
N GLY A 35 24.81 -7.69 -3.58
CA GLY A 35 23.38 -7.88 -3.75
C GLY A 35 22.96 -7.16 -5.03
N ARG A 36 22.48 -7.92 -5.99
CA ARG A 36 21.86 -7.38 -7.18
C ARG A 36 20.66 -6.56 -6.70
N VAL A 37 20.80 -5.22 -6.70
CA VAL A 37 19.70 -4.31 -6.51
C VAL A 37 18.70 -4.64 -7.61
N ALA A 38 17.49 -5.09 -7.24
CA ALA A 38 16.42 -5.29 -8.18
C ALA A 38 16.19 -3.95 -8.89
N GLU A 39 16.42 -3.92 -10.21
CA GLU A 39 16.06 -2.76 -11.02
C GLU A 39 14.56 -2.49 -10.82
N PRO A 40 14.16 -1.23 -10.60
CA PRO A 40 12.75 -0.89 -10.55
C PRO A 40 12.12 -1.30 -11.89
N THR A 41 11.13 -2.15 -11.82
CA THR A 41 10.31 -2.51 -12.98
C THR A 41 9.80 -1.21 -13.59
N PRO A 42 10.00 -0.95 -14.90
CA PRO A 42 9.54 0.31 -15.49
C PRO A 42 8.03 0.42 -15.28
N ALA A 43 7.62 1.55 -14.68
CA ALA A 43 6.21 1.90 -14.59
C ALA A 43 5.62 1.82 -16.01
N VAL A 44 4.53 1.07 -16.16
CA VAL A 44 3.80 1.03 -17.42
C VAL A 44 3.13 2.39 -17.57
N HIS A 45 3.84 3.33 -18.19
CA HIS A 45 3.25 4.60 -18.58
C HIS A 45 2.15 4.30 -19.58
N HIS A 46 0.91 4.37 -19.15
CA HIS A 46 -0.22 4.38 -20.09
C HIS A 46 0.01 5.55 -21.04
N ALA A 47 -0.09 5.27 -22.35
CA ALA A 47 0.08 6.29 -23.39
C ALA A 47 -0.77 7.53 -23.05
N ALA A 48 -0.18 8.72 -23.21
CA ALA A 48 -0.84 9.98 -22.90
C ALA A 48 -2.22 10.06 -23.57
N GLY A 49 -3.25 9.84 -22.80
CA GLY A 49 -4.65 10.01 -23.22
C GLY A 49 -5.05 11.50 -23.15
N PRO A 50 -6.29 11.85 -23.50
CA PRO A 50 -6.76 13.22 -23.37
C PRO A 50 -6.64 13.75 -21.95
N ALA A 51 -6.38 15.06 -21.81
CA ALA A 51 -6.31 15.73 -20.51
C ALA A 51 -7.62 15.61 -19.72
N ALA A 52 -7.56 15.79 -18.40
CA ALA A 52 -8.72 15.56 -17.53
C ALA A 52 -9.95 16.38 -17.91
N HIS A 53 -9.76 17.63 -18.39
CA HIS A 53 -10.84 18.53 -18.82
C HIS A 53 -11.49 18.16 -20.16
N GLU A 54 -10.80 17.36 -20.99
CA GLU A 54 -11.31 16.88 -22.29
C GLU A 54 -11.95 15.48 -22.16
N ARG A 55 -11.79 14.83 -21.03
CA ARG A 55 -12.20 13.45 -20.82
C ARG A 55 -13.66 13.36 -20.38
N THR A 56 -14.41 12.52 -21.07
CA THR A 56 -15.73 12.08 -20.58
C THR A 56 -15.54 10.96 -19.58
N TRP A 57 -15.97 11.20 -18.35
CA TRP A 57 -15.87 10.22 -17.27
C TRP A 57 -17.05 9.24 -17.30
N PRO A 58 -16.86 7.98 -16.87
CA PRO A 58 -17.97 7.05 -16.68
C PRO A 58 -19.03 7.66 -15.76
N PRO A 59 -20.32 7.40 -16.00
CA PRO A 59 -21.38 7.93 -15.14
C PRO A 59 -21.30 7.38 -13.73
N VAL A 60 -21.72 8.19 -12.74
CA VAL A 60 -21.88 7.72 -11.36
C VAL A 60 -22.96 6.64 -11.31
N GLY A 61 -22.74 5.57 -10.54
CA GLY A 61 -23.66 4.45 -10.41
C GLY A 61 -23.49 3.34 -11.46
N GLU A 62 -22.68 3.57 -12.50
CA GLU A 62 -22.27 2.47 -13.38
C GLU A 62 -21.37 1.50 -12.62
N ARG A 63 -21.71 0.21 -12.63
CA ARG A 63 -20.89 -0.84 -12.04
C ARG A 63 -20.35 -1.76 -13.12
N ILE A 64 -19.10 -2.19 -12.93
CA ILE A 64 -18.44 -3.20 -13.75
C ILE A 64 -17.98 -4.36 -12.87
N THR A 65 -17.98 -5.55 -13.47
CA THR A 65 -17.45 -6.75 -12.82
C THR A 65 -16.57 -7.49 -13.82
N HIS A 66 -15.47 -8.02 -13.30
CA HIS A 66 -14.57 -8.92 -14.02
C HIS A 66 -14.31 -10.14 -13.16
N THR A 67 -13.95 -11.24 -13.80
CA THR A 67 -13.41 -12.40 -13.11
C THR A 67 -12.02 -12.09 -12.55
N GLU A 68 -11.58 -12.85 -11.56
CA GLU A 68 -10.21 -12.70 -11.04
C GLU A 68 -9.13 -12.88 -12.10
N ALA A 69 -9.35 -13.78 -13.06
CA ALA A 69 -8.42 -13.99 -14.16
C ALA A 69 -8.31 -12.77 -15.07
N GLU A 70 -9.43 -12.08 -15.33
CA GLU A 70 -9.45 -10.82 -16.09
C GLU A 70 -8.77 -9.69 -15.31
N TRP A 71 -9.04 -9.57 -14.00
CA TRP A 71 -8.36 -8.58 -13.16
C TRP A 71 -6.83 -8.77 -13.17
N ARG A 72 -6.35 -10.01 -13.09
CA ARG A 72 -4.90 -10.30 -13.19
C ARG A 72 -4.28 -9.99 -14.55
N GLN A 73 -5.08 -9.89 -15.60
CA GLN A 73 -4.62 -9.43 -16.92
C GLN A 73 -4.62 -7.91 -17.06
N LEU A 74 -5.55 -7.22 -16.38
CA LEU A 74 -5.72 -5.77 -16.44
C LEU A 74 -4.80 -5.03 -15.49
N LEU A 75 -4.44 -5.63 -14.36
CA LEU A 75 -3.67 -5.02 -13.27
C LEU A 75 -2.24 -5.59 -13.22
N THR A 76 -1.30 -4.76 -12.80
CA THR A 76 -0.01 -5.27 -12.36
C THR A 76 -0.19 -6.14 -11.10
N PRO A 77 0.74 -7.07 -10.77
CA PRO A 77 0.63 -7.85 -9.55
C PRO A 77 0.47 -7.01 -8.29
N ALA A 78 1.18 -5.87 -8.18
CA ALA A 78 1.09 -4.97 -7.04
C ALA A 78 -0.27 -4.25 -6.96
N GLN A 79 -0.81 -3.78 -8.09
CA GLN A 79 -2.14 -3.19 -8.14
C GLN A 79 -3.22 -4.22 -7.81
N TYR A 80 -3.05 -5.47 -8.26
CA TYR A 80 -3.98 -6.55 -7.96
C TYR A 80 -4.03 -6.84 -6.45
N GLU A 81 -2.86 -6.91 -5.80
CA GLU A 81 -2.75 -7.10 -4.35
C GLU A 81 -3.52 -6.01 -3.58
N ILE A 82 -3.36 -4.74 -3.97
CA ILE A 82 -4.08 -3.63 -3.32
C ILE A 82 -5.57 -3.67 -3.64
N LEU A 83 -5.95 -3.63 -4.93
CA LEU A 83 -7.34 -3.43 -5.36
C LEU A 83 -8.24 -4.65 -5.15
N ARG A 84 -7.69 -5.87 -5.09
CA ARG A 84 -8.47 -7.12 -5.09
C ARG A 84 -8.23 -8.03 -3.89
N GLU A 85 -7.10 -7.87 -3.20
CA GLU A 85 -6.72 -8.67 -2.04
C GLU A 85 -6.62 -7.81 -0.76
N ASP A 86 -7.19 -6.57 -0.79
CA ASP A 86 -7.26 -5.62 0.33
C ASP A 86 -5.88 -5.33 0.96
N GLY A 87 -4.83 -5.32 0.10
CA GLY A 87 -3.46 -5.02 0.50
C GLY A 87 -3.25 -3.55 0.85
N THR A 88 -2.07 -3.23 1.35
CA THR A 88 -1.64 -1.85 1.64
C THR A 88 -0.16 -1.70 1.29
N GLU A 89 0.19 -0.67 0.54
CA GLU A 89 1.58 -0.34 0.23
C GLU A 89 2.33 0.22 1.44
N PRO A 90 3.66 0.07 1.56
CA PRO A 90 4.43 0.69 2.63
C PRO A 90 4.32 2.21 2.62
N ALA A 91 4.25 2.83 3.80
CA ALA A 91 4.18 4.28 3.94
C ALA A 91 5.35 4.98 3.23
N GLY A 92 5.05 5.96 2.37
CA GLY A 92 6.02 6.75 1.61
C GLY A 92 6.62 6.07 0.38
N SER A 93 6.21 4.83 0.05
CA SER A 93 6.66 4.12 -1.15
C SER A 93 5.87 4.51 -2.40
N GLY A 94 4.64 4.99 -2.24
CA GLY A 94 3.74 5.25 -3.33
C GLY A 94 4.08 6.52 -4.11
N GLU A 95 3.93 6.46 -5.44
CA GLU A 95 4.22 7.55 -6.37
C GLU A 95 3.46 8.84 -6.03
N TYR A 96 2.20 8.70 -5.66
CA TYR A 96 1.33 9.86 -5.45
C TYR A 96 1.34 10.42 -4.02
N ALA A 97 2.11 9.84 -3.10
CA ALA A 97 2.24 10.38 -1.74
C ALA A 97 2.67 11.85 -1.74
N ARG A 98 3.65 12.21 -2.59
CA ARG A 98 4.20 13.57 -2.73
C ARG A 98 3.95 14.21 -4.10
N HIS A 99 2.96 13.73 -4.82
CA HIS A 99 2.61 14.23 -6.15
C HIS A 99 1.75 15.49 -6.03
N HIS A 100 2.07 16.54 -6.82
CA HIS A 100 1.45 17.87 -6.72
C HIS A 100 0.96 18.43 -8.06
N GLU A 101 1.01 17.65 -9.13
CA GLU A 101 0.53 18.11 -10.43
C GLU A 101 -0.99 18.33 -10.41
N ALA A 102 -1.45 19.30 -11.22
CA ALA A 102 -2.88 19.53 -11.40
C ALA A 102 -3.50 18.45 -12.27
N GLY A 103 -4.60 17.86 -11.78
CA GLY A 103 -5.26 16.76 -12.49
C GLY A 103 -6.22 15.96 -11.63
N VAL A 104 -6.57 14.78 -12.13
CA VAL A 104 -7.53 13.87 -11.52
C VAL A 104 -6.88 12.51 -11.27
N TYR A 105 -7.01 12.03 -10.04
CA TYR A 105 -6.67 10.66 -9.67
C TYR A 105 -7.84 9.76 -9.98
N VAL A 106 -7.58 8.74 -10.79
CA VAL A 106 -8.58 7.78 -11.25
C VAL A 106 -8.30 6.40 -10.66
N CYS A 107 -9.30 5.55 -10.60
CA CYS A 107 -9.12 4.16 -10.18
C CYS A 107 -8.24 3.41 -11.18
N ALA A 108 -7.13 2.83 -10.74
CA ALA A 108 -6.23 2.06 -11.60
C ALA A 108 -6.92 0.83 -12.21
N GLY A 109 -7.95 0.29 -11.55
CA GLY A 109 -8.70 -0.85 -12.06
C GLY A 109 -9.73 -0.51 -13.15
N CYS A 110 -10.35 0.67 -13.10
CA CYS A 110 -11.50 0.93 -13.99
C CYS A 110 -11.54 2.34 -14.61
N GLY A 111 -10.57 3.20 -14.31
CA GLY A 111 -10.49 4.56 -14.83
C GLY A 111 -11.57 5.54 -14.33
N ALA A 112 -12.37 5.16 -13.31
CA ALA A 112 -13.33 6.08 -12.72
C ALA A 112 -12.63 7.21 -11.98
N PRO A 113 -13.04 8.50 -12.11
CA PRO A 113 -12.46 9.61 -11.37
C PRO A 113 -12.81 9.48 -9.89
N LEU A 114 -11.78 9.50 -9.02
CA LEU A 114 -11.95 9.29 -7.59
C LEU A 114 -11.66 10.55 -6.79
N PHE A 115 -10.57 11.27 -7.11
CA PHE A 115 -10.14 12.46 -6.37
C PHE A 115 -9.55 13.50 -7.32
N ALA A 116 -9.62 14.78 -6.94
CA ALA A 116 -8.99 15.86 -7.68
C ALA A 116 -7.76 16.38 -6.92
N SER A 117 -6.73 16.80 -7.65
CA SER A 117 -5.49 17.34 -7.08
C SER A 117 -5.72 18.54 -6.15
N ARG A 118 -6.71 19.37 -6.44
CA ARG A 118 -7.10 20.52 -5.59
C ARG A 118 -7.62 20.16 -4.20
N ASP A 119 -8.04 18.90 -4.01
CA ASP A 119 -8.55 18.39 -2.75
C ASP A 119 -7.50 17.54 -1.99
N LYS A 120 -6.30 17.38 -2.58
CA LYS A 120 -5.16 16.68 -1.97
C LYS A 120 -4.47 17.57 -0.95
N PHE A 121 -3.98 16.97 0.15
CA PHE A 121 -3.19 17.65 1.17
C PHE A 121 -2.11 16.74 1.75
N GLU A 122 -1.09 17.35 2.35
CA GLU A 122 0.00 16.65 3.02
C GLU A 122 -0.41 16.25 4.43
N SER A 123 -0.77 14.99 4.61
CA SER A 123 -1.17 14.44 5.92
C SER A 123 0.00 14.01 6.79
N GLY A 124 1.18 13.83 6.20
CA GLY A 124 2.37 13.28 6.89
C GLY A 124 2.29 11.77 7.16
N THR A 125 1.25 11.08 6.71
CA THR A 125 1.08 9.64 6.95
C THR A 125 1.89 8.75 6.00
N GLY A 126 2.33 9.31 4.87
CA GLY A 126 3.06 8.59 3.83
C GLY A 126 2.19 8.05 2.69
N TRP A 127 0.90 8.30 2.71
CA TRP A 127 -0.04 7.97 1.64
C TRP A 127 -0.71 9.22 1.08
N PRO A 128 -1.14 9.21 -0.20
CA PRO A 128 -1.97 10.26 -0.77
C PRO A 128 -3.20 10.50 0.10
N SER A 129 -3.45 11.76 0.45
CA SER A 129 -4.56 12.11 1.33
C SER A 129 -5.41 13.22 0.71
N PHE A 130 -6.74 13.03 0.75
CA PHE A 130 -7.70 13.96 0.15
C PHE A 130 -8.77 14.36 1.15
N THR A 131 -9.33 15.56 0.99
CA THR A 131 -10.40 16.09 1.86
C THR A 131 -11.80 15.62 1.46
N ARG A 132 -11.98 15.19 0.20
CA ARG A 132 -13.25 14.70 -0.35
C ARG A 132 -13.01 13.88 -1.63
N ALA A 133 -14.00 13.08 -2.00
CA ALA A 133 -14.05 12.42 -3.30
C ALA A 133 -14.29 13.43 -4.44
N PHE A 134 -13.97 13.05 -5.68
CA PHE A 134 -14.17 13.83 -6.90
C PHE A 134 -15.61 14.35 -7.02
N GLU A 135 -16.57 13.47 -6.80
CA GLU A 135 -17.99 13.77 -6.66
C GLU A 135 -18.70 12.70 -5.81
N PRO A 136 -19.88 12.98 -5.25
CA PRO A 136 -20.63 11.99 -4.50
C PRO A 136 -20.90 10.71 -5.30
N GLY A 137 -20.76 9.55 -4.66
CA GLY A 137 -21.02 8.25 -5.29
C GLY A 137 -19.85 7.67 -6.10
N ARG A 138 -18.65 8.29 -6.07
CA ARG A 138 -17.44 7.73 -6.69
C ARG A 138 -16.74 6.70 -5.82
N VAL A 139 -16.90 6.83 -4.51
CA VAL A 139 -16.37 5.90 -3.51
C VAL A 139 -17.50 5.41 -2.62
N GLU A 140 -17.37 4.19 -2.15
CA GLU A 140 -18.24 3.57 -1.14
C GLU A 140 -17.44 3.28 0.12
N THR A 141 -18.14 3.23 1.26
CA THR A 141 -17.53 2.97 2.56
C THR A 141 -18.06 1.65 3.10
N LYS A 142 -17.17 0.78 3.55
CA LYS A 142 -17.47 -0.48 4.18
C LYS A 142 -16.80 -0.54 5.56
N THR A 143 -17.46 -1.13 6.55
CA THR A 143 -16.83 -1.33 7.86
C THR A 143 -15.78 -2.42 7.76
N ASP A 144 -14.54 -2.07 8.09
CA ASP A 144 -13.41 -2.98 8.24
C ASP A 144 -13.16 -3.20 9.74
N SER A 145 -13.24 -4.46 10.18
CA SER A 145 -12.97 -4.88 11.57
C SER A 145 -11.74 -5.78 11.69
N THR A 146 -10.87 -5.77 10.71
CA THR A 146 -9.62 -6.54 10.72
C THR A 146 -8.58 -5.96 11.69
N LEU A 147 -7.57 -6.72 12.03
CA LEU A 147 -6.45 -6.32 12.90
C LEU A 147 -6.86 -5.78 14.28
N GLY A 148 -8.06 -6.13 14.78
CA GLY A 148 -8.55 -5.68 16.09
C GLY A 148 -8.95 -4.21 16.16
N MET A 149 -9.11 -3.54 15.02
CA MET A 149 -9.56 -2.15 14.89
C MET A 149 -10.87 -2.10 14.08
N VAL A 150 -11.68 -1.07 14.33
CA VAL A 150 -12.84 -0.76 13.48
C VAL A 150 -12.50 0.49 12.67
N ARG A 151 -12.43 0.33 11.35
CA ARG A 151 -12.11 1.41 10.41
C ARG A 151 -13.19 1.47 9.32
N ASN A 152 -13.21 2.58 8.59
CA ASN A 152 -14.04 2.73 7.40
C ASN A 152 -13.16 2.55 6.17
N GLU A 153 -13.22 1.36 5.58
CA GLU A 153 -12.60 1.05 4.31
C GLU A 153 -13.27 1.82 3.19
N LEU A 154 -12.48 2.23 2.18
CA LEU A 154 -12.95 2.86 0.97
C LEU A 154 -12.78 1.93 -0.21
N GLU A 155 -13.84 1.77 -0.99
CA GLU A 155 -13.87 1.02 -2.23
C GLU A 155 -14.28 1.93 -3.41
N CYS A 156 -13.78 1.63 -4.59
CA CYS A 156 -14.25 2.26 -5.83
C CYS A 156 -15.70 1.84 -6.09
N ALA A 157 -16.63 2.79 -6.12
CA ALA A 157 -18.04 2.50 -6.32
C ALA A 157 -18.34 1.81 -7.66
N ARG A 158 -17.46 1.97 -8.68
CA ARG A 158 -17.65 1.37 -10.00
C ARG A 158 -17.21 -0.08 -10.09
N CYS A 159 -16.06 -0.44 -9.52
CA CYS A 159 -15.47 -1.78 -9.67
C CYS A 159 -15.31 -2.56 -8.36
N GLY A 160 -15.62 -1.95 -7.20
CA GLY A 160 -15.46 -2.57 -5.89
C GLY A 160 -14.00 -2.81 -5.50
N GLY A 161 -13.04 -2.11 -6.13
CA GLY A 161 -11.62 -2.22 -5.79
C GLY A 161 -11.32 -1.48 -4.49
N HIS A 162 -10.53 -2.11 -3.60
CA HIS A 162 -10.02 -1.48 -2.38
C HIS A 162 -9.17 -0.25 -2.72
N LEU A 163 -9.36 0.84 -2.01
CA LEU A 163 -8.64 2.10 -2.23
C LEU A 163 -7.81 2.52 -1.02
N GLY A 164 -8.19 2.15 0.17
CA GLY A 164 -7.65 2.60 1.44
C GLY A 164 -8.75 2.83 2.48
N HIS A 165 -8.62 3.87 3.31
CA HIS A 165 -9.54 4.12 4.42
C HIS A 165 -9.88 5.60 4.57
N VAL A 166 -11.02 5.90 5.20
CA VAL A 166 -11.40 7.26 5.57
C VAL A 166 -11.39 7.44 7.09
N PHE A 167 -10.84 8.58 7.52
CA PHE A 167 -10.68 8.97 8.92
C PHE A 167 -11.34 10.33 9.18
N ASP A 168 -11.65 10.63 10.45
CA ASP A 168 -12.27 11.88 10.92
C ASP A 168 -11.23 12.87 11.48
N ASP A 169 -9.99 12.79 11.00
CA ASP A 169 -8.84 13.59 11.41
C ASP A 169 -8.30 14.51 10.31
N GLY A 170 -9.09 14.75 9.29
CA GLY A 170 -8.75 15.62 8.16
C GLY A 170 -8.96 17.11 8.46
N PRO A 171 -8.49 17.99 7.55
CA PRO A 171 -8.65 19.42 7.70
C PRO A 171 -10.09 19.89 7.44
N ALA A 172 -10.43 21.10 7.94
CA ALA A 172 -11.64 21.77 7.55
C ALA A 172 -11.71 21.99 6.01
N PRO A 173 -12.89 22.09 5.40
CA PRO A 173 -14.21 22.12 6.03
C PRO A 173 -14.83 20.75 6.31
N THR A 174 -14.31 19.66 5.73
CA THR A 174 -14.96 18.34 5.83
C THR A 174 -14.60 17.57 7.10
N GLY A 175 -13.42 17.83 7.68
CA GLY A 175 -12.88 17.04 8.77
C GLY A 175 -12.51 15.61 8.38
N LYS A 176 -12.65 15.24 7.10
CA LYS A 176 -12.36 13.91 6.60
C LYS A 176 -10.96 13.85 5.97
N ARG A 177 -10.28 12.72 6.18
CA ARG A 177 -9.06 12.35 5.47
C ARG A 177 -9.28 11.03 4.76
N PHE A 178 -9.38 11.09 3.45
CA PHE A 178 -9.37 9.94 2.56
C PHE A 178 -7.91 9.54 2.33
N CYS A 179 -7.46 8.47 2.99
CA CYS A 179 -6.08 7.97 2.93
C CYS A 179 -6.04 6.81 1.93
N ILE A 180 -5.36 7.00 0.82
CA ILE A 180 -5.49 6.15 -0.37
C ILE A 180 -4.14 5.54 -0.72
N ASP A 181 -4.12 4.26 -1.06
CA ASP A 181 -2.93 3.60 -1.61
C ASP A 181 -2.64 4.14 -3.01
N SER A 182 -1.41 4.56 -3.29
CA SER A 182 -1.01 5.07 -4.62
C SER A 182 -1.23 4.03 -5.71
N LEU A 183 -0.98 2.74 -5.40
CA LEU A 183 -1.15 1.64 -6.35
C LEU A 183 -2.61 1.41 -6.76
N SER A 184 -3.59 1.92 -6.00
CA SER A 184 -5.00 1.90 -6.37
C SER A 184 -5.40 3.01 -7.34
N LEU A 185 -4.47 3.93 -7.63
CA LEU A 185 -4.70 5.13 -8.43
C LEU A 185 -3.84 5.15 -9.69
N ASP A 186 -4.39 5.76 -10.74
CA ASP A 186 -3.64 6.35 -11.85
C ASP A 186 -3.89 7.87 -11.88
N PHE A 187 -3.04 8.62 -12.59
CA PHE A 187 -3.16 10.07 -12.67
C PHE A 187 -3.43 10.53 -14.09
N VAL A 188 -4.37 11.47 -14.25
CA VAL A 188 -4.71 12.12 -15.52
C VAL A 188 -4.45 13.62 -15.33
N PRO A 189 -3.42 14.19 -15.97
CA PRO A 189 -3.12 15.62 -15.90
C PRO A 189 -4.20 16.49 -16.53
N GLU A 190 -4.31 17.75 -16.07
CA GLU A 190 -5.13 18.81 -16.69
C GLU A 190 -4.52 19.34 -17.98
#